data_05e5e15e864e568c739c2f808c935199
#
_entry.id   05e5e15e864e568c739c2f808c935199
#
_cell.length_a   1.000
_cell.length_b   1.000
_cell.length_c   1.000
_cell.angle_alpha   90.00
_cell.angle_beta   90.00
_cell.angle_gamma   90.00
#
_symmetry.space_group_name_H-M   'P 1'
#
loop_
_entity.id
_entity.type
_entity.pdbx_description
1 polymer ?
#
loop_
_entity_poly.entity_id
_entity_poly.type
_entity_poly.pdbx_seq_one_letter_code
_entity_poly.pdbx_strand_id
1 'polypeptide(L)'
;SEDTGIEMLFFWNDKNELTGCVLNVACPSQVRESARDISSDYWGKVRKEMAKRHGPNVFVLPWCGAAGDQSPHVQYRKGAEARMRKLRGDLAADVVIAQRILDAVDTALPAVKKDIRNEVPFGHHVETLQLSKRLVTRSEKEWAQARVESLLAKPEGKRTSSEESHLRWNQHVLNRYREQQTNPKFAMELHVLRLGDVAVATNPFELFLDFGLRMKTRSLAPQTFVVQLACSTGWYLPTVKAAAGGGYS
;
A
#
# COMPACT_ATOMS: atom_id res chain seq x y z
N SER A 1 2.78 -1.44 -15.21
CA SER A 1 2.66 -2.79 -14.61
C SER A 1 1.57 -2.76 -13.55
N GLU A 2 0.94 -3.88 -13.30
CA GLU A 2 -0.01 -4.09 -12.22
C GLU A 2 0.23 -5.47 -11.60
N ASP A 3 -0.05 -5.62 -10.32
CA ASP A 3 -0.10 -6.91 -9.63
C ASP A 3 -1.56 -7.37 -9.63
N THR A 4 -1.86 -8.39 -10.40
CA THR A 4 -3.21 -8.95 -10.51
C THR A 4 -3.50 -10.00 -9.44
N GLY A 5 -2.49 -10.35 -8.63
CA GLY A 5 -2.61 -11.30 -7.54
C GLY A 5 -3.27 -10.70 -6.31
N ILE A 6 -4.01 -11.52 -5.59
CA ILE A 6 -4.45 -11.25 -4.21
C ILE A 6 -3.91 -12.40 -3.37
N GLU A 7 -2.95 -12.09 -2.47
CA GLU A 7 -2.50 -13.09 -1.51
C GLU A 7 -3.55 -13.24 -0.42
N MET A 8 -3.88 -14.49 -0.10
CA MET A 8 -4.93 -14.82 0.85
C MET A 8 -4.43 -15.84 1.86
N LEU A 9 -4.77 -15.65 3.13
CA LEU A 9 -4.57 -16.63 4.20
C LEU A 9 -5.87 -16.73 5.00
N PHE A 10 -6.32 -17.95 5.26
CA PHE A 10 -7.59 -18.21 5.92
C PHE A 10 -7.38 -18.90 7.25
N PHE A 11 -8.23 -18.60 8.22
CA PHE A 11 -8.21 -19.17 9.56
C PHE A 11 -9.53 -19.90 9.85
N TRP A 12 -9.42 -21.06 10.45
CA TRP A 12 -10.52 -21.94 10.74
C TRP A 12 -10.51 -22.30 12.22
N ASN A 13 -11.68 -22.50 12.82
CA ASN A 13 -11.77 -23.07 14.14
C ASN A 13 -11.75 -24.60 14.10
N ASP A 14 -11.76 -25.23 15.29
CA ASP A 14 -11.76 -26.70 15.44
C ASP A 14 -12.98 -27.39 14.80
N LYS A 15 -14.02 -26.65 14.45
CA LYS A 15 -15.21 -27.13 13.75
C LYS A 15 -15.10 -26.95 12.23
N ASN A 16 -13.95 -26.54 11.71
CA ASN A 16 -13.74 -26.17 10.31
C ASN A 16 -14.66 -25.03 9.81
N GLU A 17 -15.06 -24.12 10.73
CA GLU A 17 -15.78 -22.91 10.36
C GLU A 17 -14.77 -21.79 10.11
N LEU A 18 -14.98 -21.01 9.06
CA LEU A 18 -14.13 -19.85 8.76
C LEU A 18 -14.26 -18.78 9.84
N THR A 19 -13.16 -18.41 10.49
CA THR A 19 -13.13 -17.39 11.53
C THR A 19 -12.47 -16.10 11.07
N GLY A 20 -11.63 -16.15 10.03
CA GLY A 20 -10.99 -14.96 9.51
C GLY A 20 -10.18 -15.19 8.25
N CYS A 21 -9.77 -14.09 7.63
CA CYS A 21 -8.83 -14.11 6.53
C CYS A 21 -7.94 -12.88 6.53
N VAL A 22 -6.73 -13.04 6.00
CA VAL A 22 -5.85 -11.96 5.60
C VAL A 22 -5.95 -11.82 4.08
N LEU A 23 -6.11 -10.59 3.62
CA LEU A 23 -6.17 -10.25 2.20
C LEU A 23 -5.12 -9.17 1.91
N ASN A 24 -4.15 -9.47 1.04
CA ASN A 24 -3.10 -8.54 0.64
C ASN A 24 -3.31 -8.13 -0.82
N VAL A 25 -3.53 -6.84 -1.03
CA VAL A 25 -3.86 -6.26 -2.33
C VAL A 25 -2.90 -5.12 -2.63
N ALA A 26 -2.28 -5.14 -3.80
CA ALA A 26 -1.40 -4.06 -4.27
C ALA A 26 -2.20 -2.86 -4.78
N CYS A 27 -3.05 -2.31 -3.92
CA CYS A 27 -3.89 -1.15 -4.21
C CYS A 27 -4.14 -0.34 -2.95
N PRO A 28 -3.86 0.96 -2.94
CA PRO A 28 -4.11 1.80 -1.78
C PRO A 28 -5.63 2.02 -1.58
N SER A 29 -6.04 2.12 -0.32
CA SER A 29 -7.44 2.38 0.05
C SER A 29 -7.76 3.88 -0.03
N GLN A 30 -7.84 4.40 -1.25
CA GLN A 30 -7.90 5.84 -1.57
C GLN A 30 -9.00 6.20 -2.58
N VAL A 31 -10.04 5.37 -2.71
CA VAL A 31 -11.18 5.69 -3.62
C VAL A 31 -11.87 6.97 -3.19
N ARG A 32 -11.92 7.21 -1.89
CA ARG A 32 -12.61 8.37 -1.28
C ARG A 32 -11.67 9.46 -0.77
N GLU A 33 -10.43 9.51 -1.24
CA GLU A 33 -9.42 10.47 -0.77
C GLU A 33 -9.83 11.95 -0.91
N SER A 34 -10.68 12.28 -1.89
CA SER A 34 -11.20 13.63 -2.09
C SER A 34 -12.50 13.92 -1.34
N ALA A 35 -13.07 12.94 -0.65
CA ALA A 35 -14.27 13.12 0.15
C ALA A 35 -13.92 13.83 1.48
N ARG A 36 -14.92 14.54 2.05
CA ARG A 36 -14.77 15.25 3.32
C ARG A 36 -15.42 14.51 4.49
N ASP A 37 -15.52 13.20 4.38
CA ASP A 37 -16.07 12.29 5.38
C ASP A 37 -15.02 11.25 5.78
N ILE A 38 -15.22 10.65 6.96
CA ILE A 38 -14.41 9.50 7.40
C ILE A 38 -15.03 8.25 6.78
N SER A 39 -14.20 7.48 6.06
CA SER A 39 -14.63 6.27 5.38
C SER A 39 -13.62 5.14 5.58
N SER A 40 -14.12 3.92 5.71
CA SER A 40 -13.30 2.70 5.63
C SER A 40 -13.00 2.27 4.19
N ASP A 41 -13.35 3.12 3.21
CA ASP A 41 -13.14 2.90 1.77
C ASP A 41 -13.71 1.54 1.30
N TYR A 42 -13.13 0.89 0.30
CA TYR A 42 -13.59 -0.40 -0.19
C TYR A 42 -13.46 -1.53 0.85
N TRP A 43 -12.52 -1.44 1.80
CA TRP A 43 -12.37 -2.45 2.85
C TRP A 43 -13.58 -2.56 3.77
N GLY A 44 -14.29 -1.46 4.02
CA GLY A 44 -15.55 -1.52 4.75
C GLY A 44 -16.64 -2.30 4.03
N LYS A 45 -16.66 -2.22 2.69
CA LYS A 45 -17.57 -3.02 1.86
C LYS A 45 -17.17 -4.49 1.87
N VAL A 46 -15.87 -4.79 1.75
CA VAL A 46 -15.36 -6.17 1.84
C VAL A 46 -15.76 -6.80 3.17
N ARG A 47 -15.49 -6.16 4.30
CA ARG A 47 -15.85 -6.69 5.63
C ARG A 47 -17.34 -6.96 5.76
N LYS A 48 -18.18 -6.01 5.33
CA LYS A 48 -19.63 -6.15 5.41
C LYS A 48 -20.13 -7.35 4.59
N GLU A 49 -19.66 -7.51 3.37
CA GLU A 49 -20.08 -8.60 2.51
C GLU A 49 -19.48 -9.94 2.94
N MET A 50 -18.25 -9.97 3.46
CA MET A 50 -17.66 -11.19 4.07
C MET A 50 -18.51 -11.69 5.23
N ALA A 51 -18.89 -10.78 6.14
CA ALA A 51 -19.77 -11.13 7.25
C ALA A 51 -21.12 -11.68 6.80
N LYS A 52 -21.67 -11.13 5.73
CA LYS A 52 -22.95 -11.58 5.15
C LYS A 52 -22.85 -12.94 4.46
N ARG A 53 -21.75 -13.20 3.72
CA ARG A 53 -21.57 -14.44 2.93
C ARG A 53 -21.08 -15.61 3.77
N HIS A 54 -20.21 -15.37 4.75
CA HIS A 54 -19.43 -16.39 5.45
C HIS A 54 -19.66 -16.43 6.95
N GLY A 55 -20.47 -15.52 7.49
CA GLY A 55 -20.82 -15.44 8.91
C GLY A 55 -20.42 -14.14 9.59
N PRO A 56 -21.23 -13.65 10.53
CA PRO A 56 -21.11 -12.31 11.12
C PRO A 56 -19.81 -12.10 11.91
N ASN A 57 -19.17 -13.18 12.33
CA ASN A 57 -17.96 -13.16 13.15
C ASN A 57 -16.67 -13.36 12.32
N VAL A 58 -16.75 -13.45 10.99
CA VAL A 58 -15.56 -13.60 10.15
C VAL A 58 -14.75 -12.31 10.15
N PHE A 59 -13.55 -12.38 10.67
CA PHE A 59 -12.61 -11.27 10.71
C PHE A 59 -11.88 -11.11 9.37
N VAL A 60 -11.76 -9.89 8.89
CA VAL A 60 -10.95 -9.57 7.68
C VAL A 60 -9.84 -8.63 8.07
N LEU A 61 -8.59 -9.10 7.93
CA LEU A 61 -7.38 -8.31 8.07
C LEU A 61 -6.88 -7.88 6.69
N PRO A 62 -7.07 -6.62 6.29
CA PRO A 62 -6.57 -6.12 5.03
C PRO A 62 -5.11 -5.68 5.16
N TRP A 63 -4.27 -6.08 4.22
CA TRP A 63 -2.92 -5.57 4.05
C TRP A 63 -2.77 -4.89 2.69
N CYS A 64 -2.04 -3.79 2.67
CA CYS A 64 -1.65 -3.15 1.43
C CYS A 64 -0.34 -3.76 0.93
N GLY A 65 -0.36 -4.29 -0.27
CA GLY A 65 0.81 -4.75 -0.99
C GLY A 65 1.69 -3.60 -1.48
N ALA A 66 2.70 -3.88 -2.29
CA ALA A 66 3.50 -2.84 -2.93
C ALA A 66 2.63 -2.02 -3.89
N ALA A 67 2.29 -0.80 -3.51
CA ALA A 67 1.29 0.03 -4.18
C ALA A 67 1.67 1.51 -4.26
N GLY A 68 2.95 1.88 -4.03
CA GLY A 68 3.40 3.27 -4.04
C GLY A 68 3.21 3.99 -5.39
N ASP A 69 3.15 3.26 -6.49
CA ASP A 69 2.86 3.76 -7.84
C ASP A 69 1.52 3.25 -8.39
N GLN A 70 0.63 2.77 -7.51
CA GLN A 70 -0.69 2.29 -7.87
C GLN A 70 -1.79 3.25 -7.39
N SER A 71 -2.94 3.19 -8.03
CA SER A 71 -4.10 4.00 -7.68
C SER A 71 -5.39 3.20 -7.89
N PRO A 72 -6.39 3.33 -7.01
CA PRO A 72 -7.71 2.75 -7.21
C PRO A 72 -8.52 3.51 -8.28
N HIS A 73 -8.04 4.69 -8.70
CA HIS A 73 -8.73 5.52 -9.68
C HIS A 73 -8.40 5.09 -11.11
N VAL A 74 -9.40 5.16 -11.99
CA VAL A 74 -9.22 4.88 -13.41
C VAL A 74 -8.29 5.93 -14.04
N GLN A 75 -7.09 5.51 -14.43
CA GLN A 75 -6.08 6.36 -15.03
C GLN A 75 -6.23 6.44 -16.57
N TYR A 76 -6.56 5.31 -17.20
CA TYR A 76 -6.66 5.15 -18.63
C TYR A 76 -8.07 4.76 -19.07
N ARG A 77 -8.42 5.02 -20.33
CA ARG A 77 -9.69 4.59 -20.94
C ARG A 77 -10.94 5.03 -20.16
N LYS A 78 -10.89 6.21 -19.53
CA LYS A 78 -11.94 6.71 -18.61
C LYS A 78 -13.35 6.65 -19.21
N GLY A 79 -13.50 6.94 -20.52
CA GLY A 79 -14.81 6.88 -21.21
C GLY A 79 -15.35 5.45 -21.35
N ALA A 80 -14.49 4.47 -21.67
CA ALA A 80 -14.88 3.07 -21.77
C ALA A 80 -15.27 2.51 -20.37
N GLU A 81 -14.47 2.82 -19.37
CA GLU A 81 -14.75 2.41 -17.98
C GLU A 81 -16.05 3.03 -17.45
N ALA A 82 -16.29 4.31 -17.73
CA ALA A 82 -17.56 4.97 -17.35
C ALA A 82 -18.77 4.32 -18.02
N ARG A 83 -18.64 3.96 -19.32
CA ARG A 83 -19.68 3.23 -20.04
C ARG A 83 -19.93 1.84 -19.42
N MET A 84 -18.88 1.09 -19.16
CA MET A 84 -18.98 -0.24 -18.56
C MET A 84 -19.60 -0.18 -17.15
N ARG A 85 -19.23 0.83 -16.35
CA ARG A 85 -19.85 1.06 -15.05
C ARG A 85 -21.36 1.26 -15.16
N LYS A 86 -21.82 2.10 -16.08
CA LYS A 86 -23.25 2.31 -16.31
C LYS A 86 -23.96 1.02 -16.71
N LEU A 87 -23.38 0.23 -17.62
CA LEU A 87 -23.94 -1.05 -18.05
C LEU A 87 -24.04 -2.08 -16.92
N ARG A 88 -23.15 -1.97 -15.90
CA ARG A 88 -23.15 -2.82 -14.70
C ARG A 88 -23.98 -2.27 -13.54
N GLY A 89 -24.87 -1.30 -13.78
CA GLY A 89 -25.78 -0.73 -12.77
C GLY A 89 -25.22 0.50 -12.04
N ASP A 90 -24.23 1.18 -12.62
CA ASP A 90 -23.62 2.44 -12.13
C ASP A 90 -23.11 2.37 -10.67
N LEU A 91 -22.54 1.23 -10.30
CA LEU A 91 -22.03 1.02 -8.94
C LEU A 91 -20.88 1.96 -8.64
N ALA A 92 -20.78 2.40 -7.38
CA ALA A 92 -19.66 3.19 -6.90
C ALA A 92 -18.33 2.41 -6.99
N ALA A 93 -17.22 3.10 -7.19
CA ALA A 93 -15.93 2.46 -7.42
C ALA A 93 -15.47 1.58 -6.25
N ASP A 94 -15.71 2.02 -5.01
CA ASP A 94 -15.41 1.24 -3.80
C ASP A 94 -16.21 -0.07 -3.73
N VAL A 95 -17.45 -0.07 -4.22
CA VAL A 95 -18.27 -1.28 -4.33
C VAL A 95 -17.74 -2.22 -5.40
N VAL A 96 -17.34 -1.69 -6.56
CA VAL A 96 -16.79 -2.51 -7.66
C VAL A 96 -15.48 -3.19 -7.25
N ILE A 97 -14.59 -2.45 -6.57
CA ILE A 97 -13.32 -3.02 -6.07
C ILE A 97 -13.61 -4.10 -5.03
N ALA A 98 -14.50 -3.84 -4.07
CA ALA A 98 -14.88 -4.82 -3.07
C ALA A 98 -15.46 -6.10 -3.70
N GLN A 99 -16.32 -5.99 -4.70
CA GLN A 99 -16.86 -7.15 -5.41
C GLN A 99 -15.76 -7.99 -6.07
N ARG A 100 -14.79 -7.36 -6.76
CA ARG A 100 -13.66 -8.07 -7.38
C ARG A 100 -12.84 -8.85 -6.35
N ILE A 101 -12.59 -8.27 -5.18
CA ILE A 101 -11.88 -8.95 -4.08
C ILE A 101 -12.70 -10.14 -3.58
N LEU A 102 -13.98 -9.96 -3.36
CA LEU A 102 -14.88 -11.00 -2.87
C LEU A 102 -15.05 -12.15 -3.87
N ASP A 103 -15.15 -11.85 -5.16
CA ASP A 103 -15.24 -12.87 -6.21
C ASP A 103 -13.96 -13.72 -6.25
N ALA A 104 -12.79 -13.12 -6.02
CA ALA A 104 -11.53 -13.83 -5.90
C ALA A 104 -11.51 -14.73 -4.64
N VAL A 105 -12.01 -14.24 -3.49
CA VAL A 105 -12.16 -15.02 -2.26
C VAL A 105 -13.09 -16.20 -2.49
N ASP A 106 -14.27 -15.98 -3.05
CA ASP A 106 -15.27 -17.04 -3.31
C ASP A 106 -14.72 -18.09 -4.30
N THR A 107 -13.91 -17.68 -5.25
CA THR A 107 -13.23 -18.58 -6.20
C THR A 107 -12.18 -19.45 -5.51
N ALA A 108 -11.41 -18.89 -4.58
CA ALA A 108 -10.33 -19.60 -3.89
C ALA A 108 -10.84 -20.55 -2.79
N LEU A 109 -11.89 -20.16 -2.06
CA LEU A 109 -12.37 -20.87 -0.87
C LEU A 109 -12.61 -22.37 -1.05
N PRO A 110 -13.24 -22.88 -2.14
CA PRO A 110 -13.46 -24.31 -2.32
C PRO A 110 -12.17 -25.13 -2.41
N ALA A 111 -11.10 -24.55 -2.93
CA ALA A 111 -9.79 -25.18 -2.99
C ALA A 111 -9.09 -25.13 -1.64
N VAL A 112 -9.08 -23.97 -1.00
CA VAL A 112 -8.43 -23.73 0.29
C VAL A 112 -9.02 -24.61 1.40
N LYS A 113 -10.32 -24.85 1.39
CA LYS A 113 -10.98 -25.80 2.32
C LYS A 113 -10.43 -27.23 2.29
N LYS A 114 -9.73 -27.60 1.22
CA LYS A 114 -9.13 -28.93 1.07
C LYS A 114 -7.69 -28.98 1.60
N ASP A 115 -7.12 -27.84 1.96
CA ASP A 115 -5.73 -27.70 2.45
C ASP A 115 -5.70 -26.99 3.83
N ILE A 116 -6.60 -27.39 4.73
CA ILE A 116 -6.57 -26.91 6.12
C ILE A 116 -5.47 -27.65 6.87
N ARG A 117 -4.57 -26.91 7.50
CA ARG A 117 -3.42 -27.45 8.23
C ARG A 117 -3.51 -27.05 9.70
N ASN A 118 -3.35 -28.02 10.59
CA ASN A 118 -3.41 -27.81 12.05
C ASN A 118 -2.01 -27.59 12.66
N GLU A 119 -0.97 -28.09 12.00
CA GLU A 119 0.43 -27.92 12.41
C GLU A 119 1.18 -27.16 11.32
N VAL A 120 1.61 -25.97 11.66
CA VAL A 120 2.27 -25.05 10.73
C VAL A 120 3.57 -24.57 11.36
N PRO A 121 4.75 -24.85 10.74
CA PRO A 121 6.00 -24.27 11.18
C PRO A 121 5.91 -22.74 11.20
N PHE A 122 6.26 -22.16 12.35
CA PHE A 122 6.31 -20.70 12.51
C PHE A 122 7.75 -20.23 12.69
N GLY A 123 8.10 -19.17 11.99
CA GLY A 123 9.37 -18.47 12.17
C GLY A 123 9.17 -16.96 12.06
N HIS A 124 9.92 -16.22 12.84
CA HIS A 124 9.94 -14.76 12.79
C HIS A 124 11.37 -14.26 12.89
N HIS A 125 11.79 -13.52 11.88
CA HIS A 125 13.09 -12.86 11.84
C HIS A 125 12.89 -11.35 11.80
N VAL A 126 13.68 -10.63 12.59
CA VAL A 126 13.68 -9.16 12.63
C VAL A 126 15.11 -8.68 12.39
N GLU A 127 15.26 -7.73 11.49
CA GLU A 127 16.56 -7.13 11.18
C GLU A 127 16.40 -5.62 10.96
N THR A 128 17.39 -4.84 11.41
CA THR A 128 17.47 -3.41 11.12
C THR A 128 18.47 -3.17 9.99
N LEU A 129 17.98 -2.84 8.81
CA LEU A 129 18.77 -2.49 7.66
C LEU A 129 19.14 -1.01 7.65
N GLN A 130 20.41 -0.70 7.39
CA GLN A 130 20.92 0.67 7.27
C GLN A 130 20.92 1.10 5.80
N LEU A 131 19.80 1.58 5.30
CA LEU A 131 19.63 2.01 3.91
C LEU A 131 20.23 3.38 3.67
N SER A 132 20.85 3.60 2.51
CA SER A 132 21.33 4.92 2.13
C SER A 132 20.17 5.83 1.71
N LYS A 133 20.07 7.02 2.34
CA LYS A 133 19.12 8.05 1.92
C LYS A 133 19.54 8.65 0.57
N ARG A 134 18.56 9.03 -0.26
CA ARG A 134 18.82 9.84 -1.45
C ARG A 134 19.37 11.21 -1.01
N LEU A 135 20.49 11.60 -1.57
CA LEU A 135 21.07 12.91 -1.33
C LEU A 135 20.27 14.00 -2.08
N VAL A 136 20.05 15.10 -1.41
CA VAL A 136 19.52 16.32 -2.01
C VAL A 136 20.68 17.04 -2.72
N THR A 137 20.52 17.34 -3.99
CA THR A 137 21.52 18.08 -4.77
C THR A 137 21.54 19.56 -4.40
N ARG A 138 22.61 20.25 -4.80
CA ARG A 138 22.70 21.71 -4.62
C ARG A 138 21.58 22.46 -5.35
N SER A 139 21.27 22.05 -6.57
CA SER A 139 20.19 22.67 -7.36
C SER A 139 18.80 22.46 -6.74
N GLU A 140 18.52 21.28 -6.21
CA GLU A 140 17.27 21.02 -5.47
C GLU A 140 17.17 21.88 -4.20
N LYS A 141 18.27 22.04 -3.47
CA LYS A 141 18.34 22.93 -2.29
C LYS A 141 18.08 24.38 -2.69
N GLU A 142 18.70 24.87 -3.74
CA GLU A 142 18.54 26.25 -4.21
C GLU A 142 17.10 26.50 -4.68
N TRP A 143 16.52 25.55 -5.42
CA TRP A 143 15.12 25.64 -5.82
C TRP A 143 14.16 25.63 -4.61
N ALA A 144 14.36 24.75 -3.66
CA ALA A 144 13.56 24.67 -2.45
C ALA A 144 13.67 25.96 -1.61
N GLN A 145 14.86 26.55 -1.51
CA GLN A 145 15.11 27.81 -0.81
C GLN A 145 14.30 28.95 -1.43
N ALA A 146 14.41 29.15 -2.74
CA ALA A 146 13.66 30.18 -3.46
C ALA A 146 12.13 29.98 -3.31
N ARG A 147 11.67 28.72 -3.31
CA ARG A 147 10.25 28.43 -3.12
C ARG A 147 9.76 28.74 -1.70
N VAL A 148 10.54 28.42 -0.68
CA VAL A 148 10.26 28.78 0.71
C VAL A 148 10.17 30.29 0.87
N GLU A 149 11.16 31.05 0.35
CA GLU A 149 11.18 32.51 0.41
C GLU A 149 9.96 33.14 -0.26
N SER A 150 9.60 32.66 -1.47
CA SER A 150 8.40 33.11 -2.19
C SER A 150 7.11 32.86 -1.42
N LEU A 151 6.99 31.72 -0.74
CA LEU A 151 5.80 31.40 0.04
C LEU A 151 5.73 32.15 1.36
N LEU A 152 6.88 32.37 2.02
CA LEU A 152 6.96 33.16 3.25
C LEU A 152 6.74 34.66 3.02
N ALA A 153 6.97 35.16 1.79
CA ALA A 153 6.64 36.56 1.44
C ALA A 153 5.10 36.82 1.49
N LYS A 154 4.27 35.79 1.44
CA LYS A 154 2.84 35.90 1.70
C LYS A 154 2.58 35.94 3.19
N PRO A 155 1.72 36.84 3.69
CA PRO A 155 1.36 36.89 5.11
C PRO A 155 0.82 35.56 5.62
N GLU A 156 1.08 35.26 6.88
CA GLU A 156 0.50 34.13 7.57
C GLU A 156 -1.05 34.17 7.50
N GLY A 157 -1.67 33.06 7.27
CA GLY A 157 -3.13 32.95 7.07
C GLY A 157 -3.66 33.40 5.70
N LYS A 158 -2.78 33.93 4.80
CA LYS A 158 -3.13 34.25 3.40
C LYS A 158 -2.68 33.14 2.41
N ARG A 159 -1.93 32.16 2.88
CA ARG A 159 -1.56 31.00 2.08
C ARG A 159 -2.71 30.01 2.03
N THR A 160 -2.92 29.39 0.87
CA THR A 160 -3.86 28.29 0.71
C THR A 160 -3.32 27.02 1.39
N SER A 161 -4.19 26.03 1.64
CA SER A 161 -3.76 24.75 2.21
C SER A 161 -2.69 24.05 1.33
N SER A 162 -2.78 24.19 0.01
CA SER A 162 -1.77 23.68 -0.92
C SER A 162 -0.43 24.40 -0.75
N GLU A 163 -0.44 25.71 -0.62
CA GLU A 163 0.78 26.51 -0.41
C GLU A 163 1.44 26.20 0.93
N GLU A 164 0.65 25.99 1.99
CA GLU A 164 1.17 25.52 3.28
C GLU A 164 1.81 24.13 3.17
N SER A 165 1.22 23.24 2.39
CA SER A 165 1.79 21.90 2.14
C SER A 165 3.09 22.00 1.35
N HIS A 166 3.14 22.83 0.32
CA HIS A 166 4.37 23.11 -0.44
C HIS A 166 5.46 23.75 0.42
N LEU A 167 5.10 24.64 1.33
CA LEU A 167 6.05 25.26 2.25
C LEU A 167 6.69 24.19 3.14
N ARG A 168 5.89 23.35 3.80
CA ARG A 168 6.40 22.25 4.64
C ARG A 168 7.28 21.28 3.85
N TRP A 169 6.87 20.92 2.64
CA TRP A 169 7.65 20.03 1.77
C TRP A 169 9.02 20.62 1.44
N ASN A 170 9.09 21.89 0.99
CA ASN A 170 10.36 22.52 0.65
C ASN A 170 11.25 22.75 1.89
N GLN A 171 10.68 23.08 3.04
CA GLN A 171 11.42 23.13 4.30
C GLN A 171 12.02 21.76 4.67
N HIS A 172 11.28 20.66 4.41
CA HIS A 172 11.80 19.30 4.62
C HIS A 172 12.99 19.00 3.70
N VAL A 173 12.95 19.42 2.43
CA VAL A 173 14.10 19.29 1.50
C VAL A 173 15.33 20.04 2.05
N LEU A 174 15.16 21.26 2.56
CA LEU A 174 16.25 22.04 3.15
C LEU A 174 16.83 21.39 4.41
N ASN A 175 15.98 20.82 5.26
CA ASN A 175 16.42 20.08 6.45
C ASN A 175 17.23 18.85 6.05
N ARG A 176 16.75 18.07 5.09
CA ARG A 176 17.47 16.90 4.56
C ARG A 176 18.83 17.28 3.99
N TYR A 177 18.95 18.40 3.25
CA TYR A 177 20.22 18.87 2.72
C TYR A 177 21.22 19.19 3.84
N ARG A 178 20.78 19.78 4.95
CA ARG A 178 21.62 20.07 6.11
C ARG A 178 22.08 18.82 6.85
N GLU A 179 21.19 17.86 6.99
CA GLU A 179 21.42 16.66 7.81
C GLU A 179 22.08 15.51 7.05
N GLN A 180 22.08 15.52 5.72
CA GLN A 180 22.51 14.38 4.91
C GLN A 180 23.98 13.96 5.11
N GLN A 181 24.85 14.87 5.57
CA GLN A 181 26.25 14.58 5.84
C GLN A 181 26.44 13.87 7.19
N THR A 182 25.62 14.18 8.17
CA THR A 182 25.70 13.63 9.53
C THR A 182 24.77 12.44 9.73
N ASN A 183 23.68 12.38 8.95
CA ASN A 183 22.67 11.30 9.02
C ASN A 183 22.33 10.76 7.62
N PRO A 184 23.28 10.09 6.94
CA PRO A 184 23.10 9.60 5.58
C PRO A 184 22.30 8.29 5.48
N LYS A 185 21.98 7.68 6.62
CA LYS A 185 21.32 6.38 6.67
C LYS A 185 19.89 6.49 7.20
N PHE A 186 19.05 5.60 6.73
CA PHE A 186 17.70 5.33 7.23
C PHE A 186 17.69 3.93 7.83
N ALA A 187 17.42 3.85 9.11
CA ALA A 187 17.27 2.57 9.80
C ALA A 187 15.87 2.01 9.48
N MET A 188 15.83 0.94 8.70
CA MET A 188 14.61 0.26 8.34
C MET A 188 14.49 -1.04 9.16
N GLU A 189 13.45 -1.15 9.97
CA GLU A 189 13.10 -2.41 10.61
C GLU A 189 12.35 -3.30 9.61
N LEU A 190 12.93 -4.47 9.36
CA LEU A 190 12.37 -5.49 8.48
C LEU A 190 11.90 -6.67 9.31
N HIS A 191 10.64 -7.06 9.15
CA HIS A 191 10.12 -8.32 9.66
C HIS A 191 9.90 -9.29 8.51
N VAL A 192 10.37 -10.52 8.69
CA VAL A 192 10.03 -11.65 7.83
C VAL A 192 9.40 -12.73 8.71
N LEU A 193 8.14 -13.03 8.44
CA LEU A 193 7.43 -14.11 9.11
C LEU A 193 7.29 -15.30 8.15
N ARG A 194 7.40 -16.50 8.70
CA ARG A 194 7.09 -17.74 8.01
C ARG A 194 5.92 -18.43 8.70
N LEU A 195 4.91 -18.81 7.93
CA LEU A 195 3.78 -19.65 8.36
C LEU A 195 3.68 -20.83 7.40
N GLY A 196 4.31 -21.95 7.75
CA GLY A 196 4.42 -23.10 6.85
C GLY A 196 5.21 -22.77 5.59
N ASP A 197 4.53 -22.76 4.47
CA ASP A 197 5.04 -22.40 3.14
C ASP A 197 4.68 -20.97 2.71
N VAL A 198 4.05 -20.20 3.59
CA VAL A 198 3.74 -18.78 3.38
C VAL A 198 4.83 -17.90 4.01
N ALA A 199 5.25 -16.86 3.30
CA ALA A 199 6.11 -15.79 3.82
C ALA A 199 5.39 -14.46 3.87
N VAL A 200 5.70 -13.64 4.89
CA VAL A 200 5.26 -12.25 5.01
C VAL A 200 6.49 -11.37 5.18
N ALA A 201 6.67 -10.37 4.33
CA ALA A 201 7.77 -9.42 4.43
C ALA A 201 7.22 -8.00 4.56
N THR A 202 7.67 -7.26 5.59
CA THR A 202 7.22 -5.89 5.87
C THR A 202 8.22 -4.85 5.36
N ASN A 203 7.74 -3.64 5.14
CA ASN A 203 8.59 -2.47 4.90
C ASN A 203 7.84 -1.17 5.25
N PRO A 204 8.54 -0.07 5.59
CA PRO A 204 7.93 1.20 5.98
C PRO A 204 7.61 2.13 4.82
N PHE A 205 7.86 1.72 3.58
CA PHE A 205 7.73 2.59 2.41
C PHE A 205 6.34 2.50 1.78
N GLU A 206 5.98 3.53 1.05
CA GLU A 206 5.06 3.43 -0.08
C GLU A 206 5.84 2.80 -1.23
N LEU A 207 5.90 1.47 -1.21
CA LEU A 207 6.80 0.68 -2.05
C LEU A 207 6.25 0.57 -3.47
N PHE A 208 7.07 0.93 -4.47
CA PHE A 208 6.66 0.77 -5.86
C PHE A 208 6.49 -0.69 -6.24
N LEU A 209 5.53 -0.94 -7.10
CA LEU A 209 5.05 -2.27 -7.50
C LEU A 209 6.15 -3.23 -7.95
N ASP A 210 7.10 -2.74 -8.75
CA ASP A 210 8.20 -3.57 -9.27
C ASP A 210 9.02 -4.25 -8.15
N PHE A 211 9.17 -3.61 -6.99
CA PHE A 211 9.84 -4.23 -5.84
C PHE A 211 9.02 -5.39 -5.29
N GLY A 212 7.71 -5.19 -5.13
CA GLY A 212 6.80 -6.24 -4.67
C GLY A 212 6.80 -7.46 -5.58
N LEU A 213 6.67 -7.24 -6.88
CA LEU A 213 6.73 -8.32 -7.89
C LEU A 213 8.07 -9.07 -7.84
N ARG A 214 9.19 -8.33 -7.72
CA ARG A 214 10.52 -8.94 -7.60
C ARG A 214 10.70 -9.72 -6.30
N MET A 215 10.15 -9.26 -5.18
CA MET A 215 10.16 -9.98 -3.91
C MET A 215 9.38 -11.29 -4.04
N LYS A 216 8.15 -11.24 -4.55
CA LYS A 216 7.31 -12.41 -4.79
C LYS A 216 7.99 -13.43 -5.72
N THR A 217 8.55 -12.96 -6.84
CA THR A 217 9.18 -13.83 -7.85
C THR A 217 10.46 -14.52 -7.34
N ARG A 218 11.19 -13.87 -6.41
CA ARG A 218 12.44 -14.40 -5.86
C ARG A 218 12.25 -15.16 -4.55
N SER A 219 11.08 -15.09 -3.98
CA SER A 219 10.76 -15.82 -2.75
C SER A 219 10.85 -17.32 -2.97
N LEU A 220 11.35 -18.02 -1.96
CA LEU A 220 11.31 -19.49 -1.91
C LEU A 220 9.96 -20.00 -1.41
N ALA A 221 9.14 -19.14 -0.83
CA ALA A 221 7.79 -19.50 -0.39
C ALA A 221 6.84 -19.52 -1.59
N PRO A 222 5.96 -20.52 -1.71
CA PRO A 222 4.91 -20.59 -2.75
C PRO A 222 4.02 -19.35 -2.77
N GLN A 223 3.78 -18.73 -1.59
CA GLN A 223 3.01 -17.51 -1.45
C GLN A 223 3.75 -16.52 -0.57
N THR A 224 3.88 -15.27 -1.03
CA THR A 224 4.57 -14.21 -0.30
C THR A 224 3.72 -12.96 -0.22
N PHE A 225 3.40 -12.57 0.99
CA PHE A 225 2.75 -11.31 1.31
C PHE A 225 3.82 -10.22 1.42
N VAL A 226 3.69 -9.17 0.65
CA VAL A 226 4.48 -7.94 0.82
C VAL A 226 3.59 -6.92 1.50
N VAL A 227 4.00 -6.46 2.70
CA VAL A 227 3.20 -5.52 3.50
C VAL A 227 3.95 -4.21 3.59
N GLN A 228 3.42 -3.19 2.95
CA GLN A 228 3.97 -1.83 2.99
C GLN A 228 3.44 -1.03 4.18
N LEU A 229 4.08 0.12 4.47
CA LEU A 229 3.71 1.06 5.52
C LEU A 229 3.67 0.43 6.92
N ALA A 230 4.57 -0.53 7.15
CA ALA A 230 4.70 -1.24 8.43
C ALA A 230 5.97 -0.83 9.17
N CYS A 231 5.86 -0.74 10.50
CA CYS A 231 6.96 -0.54 11.46
C CYS A 231 7.68 0.82 11.40
N SER A 232 7.34 1.72 10.51
CA SER A 232 7.87 3.11 10.41
C SER A 232 7.22 3.85 9.24
N THR A 233 7.74 5.06 8.94
CA THR A 233 7.34 5.84 7.77
C THR A 233 8.58 6.14 6.93
N GLY A 234 8.66 5.52 5.76
CA GLY A 234 9.80 5.65 4.84
C GLY A 234 9.52 6.52 3.60
N TRP A 235 8.28 7.01 3.44
CA TRP A 235 7.80 7.69 2.24
C TRP A 235 7.86 6.80 0.99
N TYR A 236 7.79 7.38 -0.19
CA TYR A 236 7.88 6.64 -1.45
C TYR A 236 9.26 6.03 -1.67
N LEU A 237 9.29 4.78 -2.11
CA LEU A 237 10.51 4.12 -2.60
C LEU A 237 10.33 3.79 -4.08
N PRO A 238 10.72 4.71 -4.97
CA PRO A 238 10.64 4.50 -6.42
C PRO A 238 11.77 3.60 -6.91
N THR A 239 11.53 2.93 -8.04
CA THR A 239 12.60 2.26 -8.78
C THR A 239 13.51 3.29 -9.44
N VAL A 240 14.74 2.89 -9.79
CA VAL A 240 15.67 3.74 -10.56
C VAL A 240 15.03 4.22 -11.87
N LYS A 241 14.28 3.36 -12.54
CA LYS A 241 13.56 3.70 -13.77
C LYS A 241 12.47 4.75 -13.52
N ALA A 242 11.70 4.61 -12.47
CA ALA A 242 10.65 5.57 -12.11
C ALA A 242 11.25 6.93 -11.71
N ALA A 243 12.31 6.93 -10.89
CA ALA A 243 13.01 8.16 -10.52
C ALA A 243 13.62 8.89 -11.73
N ALA A 244 14.20 8.16 -12.70
CA ALA A 244 14.73 8.73 -13.93
C ALA A 244 13.64 9.27 -14.87
N GLY A 245 12.45 8.68 -14.84
CA GLY A 245 11.31 9.10 -15.66
C GLY A 245 10.62 10.38 -15.15
N GLY A 246 10.96 10.83 -13.95
CA GLY A 246 10.24 11.90 -13.27
C GLY A 246 8.88 11.46 -12.76
N GLY A 247 8.36 12.10 -11.77
CA GLY A 247 7.08 11.78 -11.14
C GLY A 247 6.93 12.52 -9.82
N TYR A 248 5.98 12.13 -9.02
CA TYR A 248 5.73 12.76 -7.73
C TYR A 248 6.49 12.10 -6.56
N SER A 249 7.28 11.11 -6.82
CA SER A 249 8.06 10.35 -5.83
C SER A 249 9.50 10.82 -5.70
#